data_bae5d46c381e440eb16e1ea563027e44
#
_entry.id   bae5d46c381e440eb16e1ea563027e44
#
_cell.length_a   1.000
_cell.length_b   1.000
_cell.length_c   1.000
_cell.angle_alpha   90.00
_cell.angle_beta   90.00
_cell.angle_gamma   90.00
#
_symmetry.space_group_name_H-M   'P 1'
#
loop_
_entity.id
_entity.type
_entity.pdbx_description
1 polymer ?
#
loop_
_entity_poly.entity_id
_entity_poly.type
_entity_poly.pdbx_seq_one_letter_code
_entity_poly.pdbx_strand_id
1 'polypeptide(L)'
;MRKSKYTVLMLMMAASLSACGQSKPAETTAAATTVAATTEAATEDSAEADQAAADHVAALIDAIYVQERTEDTDAQCAEAKAAWDQLTDAQKALVEGEEADPDYFGRDTGDASKDDPLNEDGIGEKELLVVSFGTSFNDSRAQDIGGIEKALQAAYPDWSVRRAFTAQIIINHVQARDGEKIDNMDQALQRAVDNGIKHLVIQPTHLMHGAEYDELCAAAESYKDKIETIEIAEPLLGEVGKDGSTTNADKKAVAEALTAEAVKAAGYESLEDAAKDSTAFVFMGHGTSHAAAVTYTQMQTQMEELAYGNVYIGTVEGKPAETACEAVIERIKEAGYQKVVLRPLMVVAGDHANNDMAGDDEDSWKSQFLASRAFDTVTCQIGGLGGIPAIEQIYVEHTAAVIGAPTGTTTSYSTSEANADALEDGTYAADFTTDSSMFHVNEAEDGKGVLTVKDGQMTIHVSLASENILNLFPGSAEDAKKDGAALLQPTKDTVKYADGTEEVVNGFDIPVPALDEEFPLALVGKKGKWYDHMVKVSNPVKN
;
A
#
# COMPACT_ATOMS: atom_id res chain seq x y z
N MET A 1 -13.21 -4.40 13.36
CA MET A 1 -13.93 -5.19 14.40
C MET A 1 -14.34 -4.27 15.54
N ARG A 2 -15.55 -3.74 15.45
CA ARG A 2 -16.11 -2.93 16.55
C ARG A 2 -16.34 -3.83 17.76
N LYS A 3 -15.70 -3.52 18.87
CA LYS A 3 -16.00 -4.17 20.14
C LYS A 3 -17.32 -3.61 20.67
N SER A 4 -18.39 -4.42 20.56
CA SER A 4 -19.69 -4.13 21.20
C SER A 4 -19.53 -3.84 22.69
N LYS A 5 -19.85 -2.61 23.09
CA LYS A 5 -19.98 -2.23 24.51
C LYS A 5 -21.43 -2.41 24.93
N TYR A 6 -21.75 -3.52 25.60
CA TYR A 6 -23.01 -3.66 26.31
C TYR A 6 -23.01 -2.74 27.55
N THR A 7 -23.76 -1.66 27.51
CA THR A 7 -24.10 -0.88 28.67
C THR A 7 -25.44 -1.38 29.22
N VAL A 8 -25.37 -2.13 30.32
CA VAL A 8 -26.57 -2.56 31.07
C VAL A 8 -27.16 -1.33 31.80
N LEU A 9 -28.29 -0.86 31.31
CA LEU A 9 -29.07 0.18 32.01
C LEU A 9 -29.96 -0.48 33.07
N MET A 10 -29.56 -0.35 34.32
CA MET A 10 -30.36 -0.79 35.49
C MET A 10 -31.49 0.22 35.77
N LEU A 11 -32.72 -0.21 35.56
CA LEU A 11 -33.93 0.54 35.88
C LEU A 11 -34.17 0.49 37.38
N MET A 12 -33.99 1.59 38.11
CA MET A 12 -34.45 1.74 39.49
C MET A 12 -35.86 2.33 39.50
N MET A 13 -36.84 1.48 39.87
CA MET A 13 -38.16 1.94 40.34
C MET A 13 -38.04 2.54 41.72
N ALA A 14 -38.47 3.77 41.88
CA ALA A 14 -38.79 4.33 43.18
C ALA A 14 -40.27 4.71 43.22
N ALA A 15 -41.02 3.95 43.98
CA ALA A 15 -42.41 4.26 44.34
C ALA A 15 -42.44 5.27 45.49
N SER A 16 -43.25 6.30 45.41
CA SER A 16 -43.71 7.05 46.57
C SER A 16 -45.17 7.42 46.45
N LEU A 17 -45.94 6.87 47.38
CA LEU A 17 -47.31 7.19 47.69
C LEU A 17 -47.41 8.48 48.54
N SER A 18 -48.47 9.27 48.30
CA SER A 18 -49.38 9.90 49.35
C SER A 18 -50.18 11.01 48.69
N ALA A 19 -51.39 10.97 48.54
CA ALA A 19 -52.59 10.97 49.38
C ALA A 19 -53.26 12.34 49.46
N CYS A 20 -54.57 12.32 49.12
CA CYS A 20 -55.70 13.10 49.54
C CYS A 20 -55.88 14.59 49.23
N GLY A 21 -57.04 14.88 48.59
CA GLY A 21 -57.69 16.17 48.56
C GLY A 21 -58.89 16.21 47.63
N GLN A 22 -60.11 16.05 48.15
CA GLN A 22 -61.41 16.06 47.47
C GLN A 22 -61.77 17.43 46.91
N SER A 23 -62.43 17.49 45.77
CA SER A 23 -63.75 18.12 45.52
C SER A 23 -64.17 17.97 44.06
N LYS A 24 -65.47 17.62 43.90
CA LYS A 24 -66.26 17.47 42.62
C LYS A 24 -66.95 18.83 42.36
N PRO A 25 -67.74 19.00 41.26
CA PRO A 25 -67.68 18.49 39.90
C PRO A 25 -67.82 19.59 38.80
N ALA A 26 -67.59 19.34 37.54
CA ALA A 26 -68.48 19.80 36.46
C ALA A 26 -68.05 19.21 35.10
N GLU A 27 -69.08 18.83 34.36
CA GLU A 27 -69.16 18.18 33.08
C GLU A 27 -68.41 18.84 31.93
N THR A 28 -68.22 18.00 30.93
CA THR A 28 -68.03 18.24 29.49
C THR A 28 -66.55 18.13 29.02
N THR A 29 -66.18 17.04 28.41
CA THR A 29 -66.09 16.83 26.97
C THR A 29 -65.46 15.45 26.66
N ALA A 30 -66.31 14.54 26.20
CA ALA A 30 -65.92 13.22 25.74
C ALA A 30 -65.58 13.22 24.22
N ALA A 31 -64.79 14.19 23.73
CA ALA A 31 -64.42 14.26 22.32
C ALA A 31 -62.88 14.44 22.07
N ALA A 32 -62.12 14.82 23.12
CA ALA A 32 -60.67 15.03 22.92
C ALA A 32 -59.82 13.79 23.20
N THR A 33 -60.31 12.82 23.98
CA THR A 33 -59.52 11.65 24.42
C THR A 33 -59.44 10.56 23.34
N THR A 34 -60.43 10.50 22.38
CA THR A 34 -60.41 9.49 21.32
C THR A 34 -59.52 9.87 20.14
N VAL A 35 -59.31 11.17 19.90
CA VAL A 35 -58.42 11.63 18.81
C VAL A 35 -56.94 11.56 19.23
N ALA A 36 -56.65 11.84 20.49
CA ALA A 36 -55.27 11.71 21.01
C ALA A 36 -54.82 10.24 21.11
N ALA A 37 -55.67 9.33 21.59
CA ALA A 37 -55.37 7.90 21.65
C ALA A 37 -55.24 7.24 20.25
N THR A 38 -56.06 7.68 19.26
CA THR A 38 -55.92 7.20 17.88
C THR A 38 -54.71 7.80 17.15
N THR A 39 -54.28 9.00 17.49
CA THR A 39 -53.06 9.62 16.94
C THR A 39 -51.80 9.02 17.53
N GLU A 40 -51.76 8.73 18.84
CA GLU A 40 -50.64 8.04 19.51
C GLU A 40 -50.54 6.58 19.01
N ALA A 41 -51.62 5.83 18.93
CA ALA A 41 -51.61 4.46 18.39
C ALA A 41 -51.21 4.42 16.88
N ALA A 42 -51.65 5.39 16.09
CA ALA A 42 -51.25 5.47 14.69
C ALA A 42 -49.79 5.90 14.47
N THR A 43 -49.20 6.65 15.39
CA THR A 43 -47.77 7.02 15.40
C THR A 43 -46.87 5.89 15.93
N GLU A 44 -47.36 5.13 16.91
CA GLU A 44 -46.66 3.94 17.42
C GLU A 44 -46.62 2.83 16.40
N ASP A 45 -47.78 2.51 15.73
CA ASP A 45 -47.86 1.52 14.64
C ASP A 45 -46.93 1.89 13.46
N SER A 46 -46.79 3.20 13.15
CA SER A 46 -45.88 3.63 12.07
C SER A 46 -44.41 3.53 12.45
N ALA A 47 -44.05 3.84 13.72
CA ALA A 47 -42.71 3.72 14.22
C ALA A 47 -42.23 2.25 14.31
N GLU A 48 -43.12 1.35 14.76
CA GLU A 48 -42.86 -0.10 14.74
C GLU A 48 -42.67 -0.64 13.31
N ALA A 49 -43.44 -0.15 12.35
CA ALA A 49 -43.29 -0.56 10.96
C ALA A 49 -41.99 -0.01 10.33
N ASP A 50 -41.58 1.20 10.66
CA ASP A 50 -40.34 1.80 10.20
C ASP A 50 -39.14 1.04 10.78
N GLN A 51 -39.17 0.69 12.06
CA GLN A 51 -38.13 -0.11 12.71
C GLN A 51 -38.05 -1.52 12.10
N ALA A 52 -39.19 -2.18 11.88
CA ALA A 52 -39.20 -3.51 11.27
C ALA A 52 -38.64 -3.53 9.83
N ALA A 53 -38.85 -2.45 9.07
CA ALA A 53 -38.27 -2.30 7.74
C ALA A 53 -36.73 -2.11 7.82
N ALA A 54 -36.25 -1.33 8.79
CA ALA A 54 -34.83 -1.13 9.04
C ALA A 54 -34.14 -2.41 9.52
N ASP A 55 -34.76 -3.12 10.48
CA ASP A 55 -34.24 -4.41 11.00
C ASP A 55 -34.13 -5.48 9.90
N HIS A 56 -35.11 -5.50 8.97
CA HIS A 56 -35.06 -6.42 7.83
C HIS A 56 -33.86 -6.13 6.94
N VAL A 57 -33.60 -4.87 6.63
CA VAL A 57 -32.45 -4.47 5.81
C VAL A 57 -31.14 -4.71 6.54
N ALA A 58 -31.07 -4.44 7.84
CA ALA A 58 -29.90 -4.76 8.66
C ALA A 58 -29.54 -6.25 8.57
N ALA A 59 -30.54 -7.14 8.72
CA ALA A 59 -30.32 -8.58 8.59
C ALA A 59 -29.83 -9.01 7.19
N LEU A 60 -30.26 -8.34 6.12
CA LEU A 60 -29.78 -8.61 4.77
C LEU A 60 -28.35 -8.12 4.56
N ILE A 61 -27.97 -6.99 5.15
CA ILE A 61 -26.60 -6.47 5.12
C ILE A 61 -25.68 -7.40 5.92
N ASP A 62 -26.05 -7.79 7.13
CA ASP A 62 -25.26 -8.72 7.95
C ASP A 62 -25.06 -10.08 7.24
N ALA A 63 -26.04 -10.53 6.46
CA ALA A 63 -25.95 -11.77 5.67
C ALA A 63 -24.94 -11.71 4.51
N ILE A 64 -24.63 -10.53 3.98
CA ILE A 64 -23.59 -10.35 2.95
C ILE A 64 -22.24 -9.91 3.51
N TYR A 65 -22.15 -9.60 4.80
CA TYR A 65 -20.89 -9.28 5.48
C TYR A 65 -20.20 -10.56 5.95
N VAL A 66 -19.82 -11.39 4.99
CA VAL A 66 -19.23 -12.71 5.23
C VAL A 66 -18.01 -12.94 4.35
N GLN A 67 -17.05 -13.73 4.84
CA GLN A 67 -15.82 -14.05 4.10
C GLN A 67 -15.98 -15.25 3.13
N GLU A 68 -17.06 -16.01 3.25
CA GLU A 68 -17.33 -17.16 2.38
C GLU A 68 -18.33 -16.80 1.28
N ARG A 69 -17.98 -17.14 0.04
CA ARG A 69 -18.88 -17.01 -1.10
C ARG A 69 -19.66 -18.31 -1.33
N THR A 70 -20.97 -18.18 -1.53
CA THR A 70 -21.88 -19.27 -1.87
C THR A 70 -22.54 -19.04 -3.22
N GLU A 71 -23.31 -20.03 -3.71
CA GLU A 71 -24.11 -19.88 -4.93
C GLU A 71 -25.19 -18.79 -4.81
N ASP A 72 -25.63 -18.48 -3.58
CA ASP A 72 -26.66 -17.49 -3.29
C ASP A 72 -26.13 -16.06 -3.14
N THR A 73 -24.82 -15.86 -3.04
CA THR A 73 -24.18 -14.56 -2.70
C THR A 73 -24.62 -13.44 -3.67
N ASP A 74 -24.64 -13.71 -4.98
CA ASP A 74 -25.06 -12.70 -5.98
C ASP A 74 -26.52 -12.27 -5.78
N ALA A 75 -27.39 -13.21 -5.44
CA ALA A 75 -28.80 -12.92 -5.17
C ALA A 75 -28.97 -12.14 -3.86
N GLN A 76 -28.24 -12.51 -2.82
CA GLN A 76 -28.24 -11.83 -1.52
C GLN A 76 -27.75 -10.39 -1.63
N CYS A 77 -26.66 -10.13 -2.37
CA CYS A 77 -26.17 -8.78 -2.65
C CYS A 77 -27.24 -7.91 -3.34
N ALA A 78 -27.91 -8.47 -4.36
CA ALA A 78 -28.98 -7.76 -5.09
C ALA A 78 -30.20 -7.50 -4.20
N GLU A 79 -30.58 -8.45 -3.34
CA GLU A 79 -31.72 -8.32 -2.42
C GLU A 79 -31.44 -7.26 -1.34
N ALA A 80 -30.26 -7.27 -0.72
CA ALA A 80 -29.87 -6.28 0.29
C ALA A 80 -29.95 -4.85 -0.27
N LYS A 81 -29.38 -4.61 -1.45
CA LYS A 81 -29.45 -3.29 -2.09
C LYS A 81 -30.86 -2.89 -2.49
N ALA A 82 -31.63 -3.81 -3.06
CA ALA A 82 -33.02 -3.53 -3.46
C ALA A 82 -33.92 -3.20 -2.26
N ALA A 83 -33.72 -3.86 -1.13
CA ALA A 83 -34.43 -3.57 0.11
C ALA A 83 -34.01 -2.22 0.71
N TRP A 84 -32.71 -1.91 0.72
CA TRP A 84 -32.18 -0.61 1.15
C TRP A 84 -32.75 0.55 0.32
N ASP A 85 -32.83 0.40 -0.99
CA ASP A 85 -33.34 1.44 -1.90
C ASP A 85 -34.85 1.74 -1.71
N GLN A 86 -35.56 0.84 -1.06
CA GLN A 86 -36.99 1.04 -0.73
C GLN A 86 -37.15 1.81 0.60
N LEU A 87 -36.15 1.90 1.43
CA LEU A 87 -36.22 2.64 2.68
C LEU A 87 -36.23 4.15 2.44
N THR A 88 -37.05 4.85 3.22
CA THR A 88 -36.95 6.30 3.39
C THR A 88 -35.69 6.69 4.15
N ASP A 89 -35.25 7.95 4.05
CA ASP A 89 -34.07 8.43 4.80
C ASP A 89 -34.26 8.26 6.32
N ALA A 90 -35.49 8.39 6.84
CA ALA A 90 -35.79 8.17 8.24
C ALA A 90 -35.65 6.69 8.66
N GLN A 91 -36.00 5.75 7.77
CA GLN A 91 -35.84 4.31 8.01
C GLN A 91 -34.36 3.90 7.87
N LYS A 92 -33.62 4.48 6.92
CA LYS A 92 -32.16 4.24 6.79
C LYS A 92 -31.41 4.65 8.05
N ALA A 93 -31.81 5.75 8.70
CA ALA A 93 -31.24 6.20 9.96
C ALA A 93 -31.50 5.24 11.14
N LEU A 94 -32.41 4.28 10.99
CA LEU A 94 -32.73 3.25 12.00
C LEU A 94 -32.05 1.91 11.72
N VAL A 95 -31.32 1.77 10.61
CA VAL A 95 -30.60 0.53 10.28
C VAL A 95 -29.48 0.33 11.27
N GLU A 96 -29.59 -0.73 12.08
CA GLU A 96 -28.59 -1.12 13.08
C GLU A 96 -28.56 -2.65 13.16
N GLY A 97 -27.41 -3.25 12.84
CA GLY A 97 -27.17 -4.68 12.84
C GLY A 97 -25.86 -5.03 13.53
N GLU A 98 -25.35 -6.22 13.28
CA GLU A 98 -24.02 -6.61 13.76
C GLU A 98 -22.94 -5.82 13.02
N GLU A 99 -23.08 -5.68 11.71
CA GLU A 99 -22.18 -4.94 10.82
C GLU A 99 -22.94 -3.88 9.97
N ALA A 100 -24.27 -3.98 9.93
CA ALA A 100 -25.11 -3.02 9.24
C ALA A 100 -25.21 -1.70 10.02
N ASP A 101 -25.11 -0.59 9.31
CA ASP A 101 -25.25 0.75 9.85
C ASP A 101 -26.03 1.67 8.88
N PRO A 102 -26.46 2.87 9.34
CA PRO A 102 -27.22 3.81 8.51
C PRO A 102 -26.47 4.30 7.27
N ASP A 103 -25.15 4.20 7.25
CA ASP A 103 -24.29 4.67 6.17
C ASP A 103 -23.78 3.55 5.26
N TYR A 104 -24.12 2.28 5.51
CA TYR A 104 -23.55 1.13 4.82
C TYR A 104 -23.50 1.27 3.29
N PHE A 105 -24.63 1.64 2.66
CA PHE A 105 -24.70 1.90 1.21
C PHE A 105 -24.69 3.39 0.85
N GLY A 106 -24.78 4.29 1.83
CA GLY A 106 -24.91 5.73 1.63
C GLY A 106 -23.62 6.51 1.78
N ARG A 107 -22.55 5.89 2.26
CA ARG A 107 -21.24 6.54 2.39
C ARG A 107 -20.75 7.04 1.05
N ASP A 108 -20.34 8.31 1.03
CA ASP A 108 -19.62 8.83 -0.11
C ASP A 108 -18.24 8.17 -0.17
N THR A 109 -18.10 7.25 -1.10
CA THR A 109 -16.86 6.50 -1.32
C THR A 109 -16.19 6.89 -2.63
N GLY A 110 -16.62 7.99 -3.24
CA GLY A 110 -16.13 8.49 -4.52
C GLY A 110 -16.89 7.98 -5.73
N ASP A 111 -16.27 8.09 -6.89
CA ASP A 111 -16.86 7.84 -8.20
C ASP A 111 -16.43 6.48 -8.75
N ALA A 112 -17.33 5.47 -8.67
CA ALA A 112 -17.08 4.12 -9.19
C ALA A 112 -16.74 4.08 -10.68
N SER A 113 -17.18 5.06 -11.49
CA SER A 113 -16.90 5.08 -12.93
C SER A 113 -15.43 5.36 -13.29
N LYS A 114 -14.60 5.75 -12.32
CA LYS A 114 -13.15 5.97 -12.51
C LYS A 114 -12.34 4.69 -12.38
N ASP A 115 -12.94 3.63 -11.89
CA ASP A 115 -12.29 2.35 -11.68
C ASP A 115 -12.58 1.39 -12.85
N ASP A 116 -11.62 0.51 -13.14
CA ASP A 116 -11.77 -0.56 -14.13
C ASP A 116 -11.71 -1.89 -13.37
N PRO A 117 -12.75 -2.72 -13.40
CA PRO A 117 -12.77 -3.99 -12.68
C PRO A 117 -11.77 -5.03 -13.21
N LEU A 118 -11.22 -4.83 -14.41
CA LEU A 118 -10.24 -5.73 -15.05
C LEU A 118 -10.66 -7.20 -15.04
N ASN A 119 -11.90 -7.49 -15.42
CA ASN A 119 -12.51 -8.82 -15.38
C ASN A 119 -12.94 -9.36 -16.74
N GLU A 120 -12.34 -8.87 -17.84
CA GLU A 120 -12.62 -9.32 -19.19
C GLU A 120 -12.18 -10.78 -19.42
N ASP A 121 -12.91 -11.49 -20.31
CA ASP A 121 -12.60 -12.83 -20.76
C ASP A 121 -11.94 -12.82 -22.16
N GLY A 122 -11.35 -13.94 -22.57
CA GLY A 122 -10.76 -14.07 -23.91
C GLY A 122 -9.43 -13.32 -24.07
N ILE A 123 -8.69 -13.20 -23.02
CA ILE A 123 -7.50 -12.34 -22.85
C ILE A 123 -6.17 -12.95 -23.35
N GLY A 124 -6.18 -14.10 -23.99
CA GLY A 124 -4.96 -14.75 -24.52
C GLY A 124 -4.42 -15.85 -23.60
N GLU A 125 -3.11 -16.14 -23.69
CA GLU A 125 -2.47 -17.25 -22.96
C GLU A 125 -1.65 -16.81 -21.75
N LYS A 126 -1.45 -15.50 -21.55
CA LYS A 126 -0.62 -14.92 -20.49
C LYS A 126 -1.46 -13.97 -19.65
N GLU A 127 -1.53 -14.22 -18.37
CA GLU A 127 -2.26 -13.38 -17.42
C GLU A 127 -1.35 -12.91 -16.29
N LEU A 128 -1.42 -11.63 -15.98
CA LEU A 128 -0.87 -11.01 -14.78
C LEU A 128 -2.04 -10.68 -13.84
N LEU A 129 -2.25 -11.55 -12.86
CA LEU A 129 -3.33 -11.41 -11.88
C LEU A 129 -2.85 -10.55 -10.70
N VAL A 130 -3.40 -9.35 -10.58
CA VAL A 130 -3.15 -8.45 -9.45
C VAL A 130 -4.12 -8.78 -8.33
N VAL A 131 -3.59 -9.22 -7.19
CA VAL A 131 -4.40 -9.66 -6.06
C VAL A 131 -4.24 -8.69 -4.89
N SER A 132 -5.33 -8.04 -4.53
CA SER A 132 -5.41 -7.06 -3.45
C SER A 132 -6.33 -7.53 -2.33
N PHE A 133 -6.16 -7.03 -1.11
CA PHE A 133 -7.19 -7.18 -0.07
C PHE A 133 -8.53 -6.59 -0.56
N GLY A 134 -8.45 -5.44 -1.21
CA GLY A 134 -9.59 -4.71 -1.74
C GLY A 134 -10.00 -3.54 -0.87
N THR A 135 -10.87 -2.70 -1.43
CA THR A 135 -11.55 -1.61 -0.71
C THR A 135 -12.89 -1.29 -1.35
N SER A 136 -13.87 -0.93 -0.54
CA SER A 136 -15.14 -0.41 -0.99
C SER A 136 -15.09 1.09 -1.33
N PHE A 137 -14.02 1.80 -0.98
CA PHE A 137 -13.83 3.23 -1.28
C PHE A 137 -13.40 3.39 -2.74
N ASN A 138 -14.31 3.90 -3.59
CA ASN A 138 -14.13 3.95 -5.03
C ASN A 138 -12.93 4.80 -5.46
N ASP A 139 -12.75 6.00 -4.90
CA ASP A 139 -11.61 6.85 -5.25
C ASP A 139 -10.28 6.21 -4.84
N SER A 140 -10.19 5.61 -3.64
CA SER A 140 -8.99 4.88 -3.20
C SER A 140 -8.75 3.63 -4.04
N ARG A 141 -9.80 2.90 -4.45
CA ARG A 141 -9.67 1.74 -5.33
C ARG A 141 -9.09 2.13 -6.68
N ALA A 142 -9.64 3.19 -7.29
CA ALA A 142 -9.18 3.69 -8.60
C ALA A 142 -7.77 4.29 -8.57
N GLN A 143 -7.39 4.93 -7.44
CA GLN A 143 -6.10 5.58 -7.27
C GLN A 143 -5.03 4.59 -6.81
N ASP A 144 -5.28 3.85 -5.73
CA ASP A 144 -4.26 3.05 -5.07
C ASP A 144 -4.09 1.69 -5.76
N ILE A 145 -5.18 0.90 -5.92
CA ILE A 145 -5.13 -0.39 -6.63
C ILE A 145 -4.97 -0.15 -8.12
N GLY A 146 -5.81 0.72 -8.69
CA GLY A 146 -5.78 1.05 -10.11
C GLY A 146 -4.47 1.72 -10.55
N GLY A 147 -3.72 2.39 -9.65
CA GLY A 147 -2.39 2.92 -9.91
C GLY A 147 -1.39 1.80 -10.18
N ILE A 148 -1.31 0.83 -9.28
CA ILE A 148 -0.45 -0.36 -9.42
C ILE A 148 -0.79 -1.14 -10.70
N GLU A 149 -2.08 -1.40 -10.96
CA GLU A 149 -2.54 -2.13 -12.13
C GLU A 149 -2.17 -1.43 -13.43
N LYS A 150 -2.33 -0.12 -13.51
CA LYS A 150 -1.92 0.68 -14.69
C LYS A 150 -0.41 0.67 -14.90
N ALA A 151 0.38 0.73 -13.82
CA ALA A 151 1.83 0.62 -13.90
C ALA A 151 2.24 -0.76 -14.46
N LEU A 152 1.61 -1.83 -13.98
CA LEU A 152 1.82 -3.19 -14.48
C LEU A 152 1.35 -3.37 -15.92
N GLN A 153 0.20 -2.84 -16.32
CA GLN A 153 -0.28 -2.85 -17.72
C GLN A 153 0.71 -2.14 -18.64
N ALA A 154 1.24 -1.01 -18.21
CA ALA A 154 2.21 -0.25 -18.99
C ALA A 154 3.55 -0.98 -19.12
N ALA A 155 4.02 -1.63 -18.05
CA ALA A 155 5.28 -2.37 -18.03
C ALA A 155 5.20 -3.69 -18.81
N TYR A 156 4.05 -4.37 -18.83
CA TYR A 156 3.86 -5.70 -19.39
C TYR A 156 2.74 -5.75 -20.44
N PRO A 157 2.85 -5.02 -21.57
CA PRO A 157 1.78 -4.90 -22.58
C PRO A 157 1.43 -6.22 -23.30
N ASP A 158 2.28 -7.24 -23.21
CA ASP A 158 2.05 -8.59 -23.75
C ASP A 158 1.31 -9.51 -22.77
N TRP A 159 1.00 -9.02 -21.58
CA TRP A 159 0.26 -9.73 -20.55
C TRP A 159 -1.10 -9.07 -20.32
N SER A 160 -2.12 -9.88 -20.15
CA SER A 160 -3.44 -9.35 -19.78
C SER A 160 -3.50 -9.18 -18.28
N VAL A 161 -3.63 -7.93 -17.81
CA VAL A 161 -3.75 -7.64 -16.38
C VAL A 161 -5.18 -7.85 -15.94
N ARG A 162 -5.38 -8.62 -14.88
CA ARG A 162 -6.68 -8.87 -14.25
C ARG A 162 -6.62 -8.62 -12.75
N ARG A 163 -7.78 -8.39 -12.16
CA ARG A 163 -7.93 -8.09 -10.73
C ARG A 163 -8.59 -9.24 -9.98
N ALA A 164 -8.15 -9.49 -8.75
CA ALA A 164 -8.89 -10.24 -7.74
C ALA A 164 -8.75 -9.59 -6.36
N PHE A 165 -9.74 -9.81 -5.51
CA PHE A 165 -9.68 -9.41 -4.09
C PHE A 165 -9.69 -10.63 -3.18
N THR A 166 -9.05 -10.51 -2.01
CA THR A 166 -9.06 -11.55 -0.97
C THR A 166 -10.20 -11.36 0.03
N ALA A 167 -10.65 -10.12 0.28
CA ALA A 167 -11.71 -9.84 1.24
C ALA A 167 -13.10 -10.00 0.60
N GLN A 168 -13.79 -11.12 0.86
CA GLN A 168 -15.12 -11.38 0.30
C GLN A 168 -16.15 -10.35 0.77
N ILE A 169 -16.04 -9.84 1.99
CA ILE A 169 -16.92 -8.77 2.51
C ILE A 169 -16.85 -7.51 1.64
N ILE A 170 -15.66 -7.14 1.16
CA ILE A 170 -15.47 -6.00 0.27
C ILE A 170 -16.06 -6.28 -1.10
N ILE A 171 -15.85 -7.47 -1.64
CA ILE A 171 -16.44 -7.91 -2.93
C ILE A 171 -17.96 -7.81 -2.86
N ASN A 172 -18.56 -8.35 -1.80
CA ASN A 172 -20.02 -8.33 -1.63
C ASN A 172 -20.56 -6.91 -1.52
N HIS A 173 -19.89 -6.04 -0.76
CA HIS A 173 -20.26 -4.64 -0.59
C HIS A 173 -20.25 -3.91 -1.95
N VAL A 174 -19.11 -4.00 -2.68
CA VAL A 174 -18.96 -3.36 -4.00
C VAL A 174 -20.00 -3.90 -4.98
N GLN A 175 -20.22 -5.21 -5.02
CA GLN A 175 -21.21 -5.82 -5.87
C GLN A 175 -22.64 -5.36 -5.52
N ALA A 176 -22.98 -5.31 -4.24
CA ALA A 176 -24.31 -4.88 -3.80
C ALA A 176 -24.54 -3.40 -4.11
N ARG A 177 -23.60 -2.53 -3.77
CA ARG A 177 -23.73 -1.07 -3.92
C ARG A 177 -23.64 -0.61 -5.37
N ASP A 178 -22.60 -1.06 -6.08
CA ASP A 178 -22.24 -0.52 -7.40
C ASP A 178 -22.61 -1.46 -8.55
N GLY A 179 -22.97 -2.72 -8.25
CA GLY A 179 -23.26 -3.76 -9.25
C GLY A 179 -22.00 -4.31 -9.94
N GLU A 180 -20.82 -3.91 -9.48
CA GLU A 180 -19.54 -4.33 -10.04
C GLU A 180 -19.13 -5.69 -9.48
N LYS A 181 -18.71 -6.59 -10.36
CA LYS A 181 -18.28 -7.94 -10.00
C LYS A 181 -16.77 -8.04 -10.03
N ILE A 182 -16.18 -8.23 -8.87
CA ILE A 182 -14.76 -8.48 -8.68
C ILE A 182 -14.63 -9.95 -8.28
N ASP A 183 -13.71 -10.67 -8.93
CA ASP A 183 -13.44 -12.07 -8.58
C ASP A 183 -12.72 -12.15 -7.22
N ASN A 184 -13.09 -13.13 -6.40
CA ASN A 184 -12.23 -13.57 -5.32
C ASN A 184 -11.14 -14.50 -5.89
N MET A 185 -10.21 -14.95 -5.03
CA MET A 185 -9.05 -15.73 -5.48
C MET A 185 -9.45 -17.03 -6.21
N ASP A 186 -10.43 -17.76 -5.70
CA ASP A 186 -10.91 -19.00 -6.34
C ASP A 186 -11.58 -18.74 -7.70
N GLN A 187 -12.38 -17.69 -7.78
CA GLN A 187 -13.03 -17.28 -9.03
C GLN A 187 -12.01 -16.84 -10.07
N ALA A 188 -11.00 -16.06 -9.67
CA ALA A 188 -9.96 -15.59 -10.57
C ALA A 188 -9.11 -16.74 -11.13
N LEU A 189 -8.70 -17.68 -10.28
CA LEU A 189 -7.96 -18.88 -10.69
C LEU A 189 -8.80 -19.80 -11.60
N GLN A 190 -10.07 -20.01 -11.28
CA GLN A 190 -10.96 -20.80 -12.13
C GLN A 190 -11.19 -20.11 -13.48
N ARG A 191 -11.37 -18.79 -13.49
CA ARG A 191 -11.50 -18.00 -14.73
C ARG A 191 -10.22 -18.06 -15.58
N ALA A 192 -9.04 -18.06 -14.98
CA ALA A 192 -7.78 -18.26 -15.71
C ALA A 192 -7.76 -19.63 -16.42
N VAL A 193 -8.22 -20.70 -15.75
CA VAL A 193 -8.38 -22.02 -16.39
C VAL A 193 -9.40 -21.98 -17.52
N ASP A 194 -10.56 -21.37 -17.31
CA ASP A 194 -11.66 -21.30 -18.31
C ASP A 194 -11.26 -20.47 -19.53
N ASN A 195 -10.43 -19.44 -19.36
CA ASN A 195 -9.81 -18.64 -20.41
C ASN A 195 -8.67 -19.36 -21.14
N GLY A 196 -8.22 -20.50 -20.65
CA GLY A 196 -7.11 -21.26 -21.25
C GLY A 196 -5.74 -20.62 -21.05
N ILE A 197 -5.57 -19.91 -19.92
CA ILE A 197 -4.28 -19.32 -19.55
C ILE A 197 -3.24 -20.42 -19.38
N LYS A 198 -2.07 -20.22 -19.98
CA LYS A 198 -0.92 -21.11 -19.84
C LYS A 198 0.11 -20.57 -18.85
N HIS A 199 0.30 -19.26 -18.87
CA HIS A 199 1.28 -18.59 -18.02
C HIS A 199 0.55 -17.58 -17.15
N LEU A 200 0.47 -17.88 -15.85
CA LEU A 200 -0.12 -17.02 -14.83
C LEU A 200 1.00 -16.46 -13.93
N VAL A 201 1.07 -15.17 -13.84
CA VAL A 201 1.84 -14.48 -12.81
C VAL A 201 0.88 -13.82 -11.83
N ILE A 202 1.07 -14.04 -10.56
CA ILE A 202 0.28 -13.41 -9.50
C ILE A 202 1.14 -12.34 -8.84
N GLN A 203 0.71 -11.09 -8.92
CA GLN A 203 1.29 -9.98 -8.16
C GLN A 203 0.40 -9.65 -6.97
N PRO A 204 0.77 -10.08 -5.75
CA PRO A 204 0.06 -9.65 -4.56
C PRO A 204 0.37 -8.18 -4.27
N THR A 205 -0.64 -7.37 -4.00
CA THR A 205 -0.46 -6.00 -3.54
C THR A 205 -0.42 -5.89 -2.01
N HIS A 206 -0.33 -7.02 -1.33
CA HIS A 206 -0.21 -7.07 0.12
C HIS A 206 1.06 -6.35 0.61
N LEU A 207 1.01 -5.82 1.81
CA LEU A 207 2.14 -5.10 2.40
C LEU A 207 3.32 -6.04 2.71
N MET A 208 3.03 -7.28 3.15
CA MET A 208 4.01 -8.23 3.66
C MET A 208 3.54 -9.69 3.50
N HIS A 209 4.41 -10.65 3.79
CA HIS A 209 4.08 -12.08 3.91
C HIS A 209 3.20 -12.36 5.15
N GLY A 210 1.96 -11.89 5.11
CA GLY A 210 0.96 -12.09 6.15
C GLY A 210 0.05 -13.29 5.87
N ALA A 211 -1.05 -13.42 6.66
CA ALA A 211 -1.99 -14.53 6.53
C ALA A 211 -2.62 -14.57 5.12
N GLU A 212 -3.03 -13.42 4.59
CA GLU A 212 -3.64 -13.33 3.25
C GLU A 212 -2.67 -13.73 2.13
N TYR A 213 -1.37 -13.46 2.30
CA TYR A 213 -0.35 -13.93 1.37
C TYR A 213 -0.18 -15.45 1.43
N ASP A 214 -0.18 -16.03 2.63
CA ASP A 214 -0.12 -17.49 2.82
C ASP A 214 -1.33 -18.18 2.20
N GLU A 215 -2.53 -17.63 2.38
CA GLU A 215 -3.78 -18.13 1.77
C GLU A 215 -3.75 -18.04 0.25
N LEU A 216 -3.24 -16.94 -0.31
CA LEU A 216 -3.04 -16.75 -1.74
C LEU A 216 -2.09 -17.83 -2.30
N CYS A 217 -0.97 -18.07 -1.64
CA CYS A 217 -0.02 -19.09 -2.05
C CYS A 217 -0.64 -20.49 -2.02
N ALA A 218 -1.43 -20.80 -0.99
CA ALA A 218 -2.13 -22.09 -0.88
C ALA A 218 -3.20 -22.26 -1.96
N ALA A 219 -3.95 -21.21 -2.28
CA ALA A 219 -4.92 -21.22 -3.37
C ALA A 219 -4.24 -21.47 -4.72
N ALA A 220 -3.17 -20.74 -5.04
CA ALA A 220 -2.40 -20.90 -6.28
C ALA A 220 -1.82 -22.32 -6.43
N GLU A 221 -1.30 -22.90 -5.35
CA GLU A 221 -0.77 -24.28 -5.32
C GLU A 221 -1.80 -25.30 -5.80
N SER A 222 -3.09 -25.10 -5.46
CA SER A 222 -4.18 -26.01 -5.85
C SER A 222 -4.50 -26.02 -7.35
N TYR A 223 -3.94 -25.08 -8.13
CA TYR A 223 -4.14 -24.94 -9.57
C TYR A 223 -2.91 -25.30 -10.43
N LYS A 224 -1.79 -25.67 -9.81
CA LYS A 224 -0.53 -26.01 -10.53
C LYS A 224 -0.68 -27.14 -11.56
N ASP A 225 -1.61 -28.06 -11.35
CA ASP A 225 -1.90 -29.12 -12.33
C ASP A 225 -2.83 -28.68 -13.48
N LYS A 226 -3.42 -27.48 -13.39
CA LYS A 226 -4.40 -26.96 -14.34
C LYS A 226 -3.84 -25.86 -15.27
N ILE A 227 -2.78 -25.17 -14.86
CA ILE A 227 -2.12 -24.08 -15.56
C ILE A 227 -0.65 -24.48 -15.74
N GLU A 228 -0.07 -24.24 -16.91
CA GLU A 228 1.30 -24.71 -17.25
C GLU A 228 2.36 -24.11 -16.31
N THR A 229 2.27 -22.81 -16.02
CA THR A 229 3.13 -22.12 -15.06
C THR A 229 2.32 -21.16 -14.21
N ILE A 230 2.56 -21.17 -12.90
CA ILE A 230 2.06 -20.19 -11.93
C ILE A 230 3.28 -19.69 -11.15
N GLU A 231 3.55 -18.42 -11.28
CA GLU A 231 4.61 -17.72 -10.54
C GLU A 231 3.97 -16.66 -9.63
N ILE A 232 4.49 -16.50 -8.43
CA ILE A 232 3.99 -15.52 -7.45
C ILE A 232 5.12 -14.54 -7.15
N ALA A 233 4.86 -13.26 -7.36
CA ALA A 233 5.80 -12.20 -7.05
C ALA A 233 5.79 -11.84 -5.56
N GLU A 234 6.81 -11.11 -5.11
CA GLU A 234 6.94 -10.65 -3.74
C GLU A 234 5.87 -9.59 -3.39
N PRO A 235 5.38 -9.57 -2.14
CA PRO A 235 4.59 -8.46 -1.62
C PRO A 235 5.48 -7.23 -1.37
N LEU A 236 4.89 -6.05 -1.13
CA LEU A 236 5.57 -4.75 -1.16
C LEU A 236 6.86 -4.66 -0.33
N LEU A 237 6.87 -5.18 0.89
CA LEU A 237 8.03 -5.07 1.80
C LEU A 237 8.99 -6.27 1.69
N GLY A 238 8.79 -7.15 0.70
CA GLY A 238 9.63 -8.31 0.46
C GLY A 238 9.69 -9.27 1.66
N GLU A 239 10.77 -10.05 1.76
CA GLU A 239 10.94 -11.05 2.82
C GLU A 239 10.86 -10.47 4.23
N VAL A 240 10.24 -11.20 5.15
CA VAL A 240 10.06 -10.78 6.56
C VAL A 240 11.37 -10.85 7.33
N GLY A 241 12.36 -11.55 7.00
CA GLY A 241 13.58 -11.65 7.81
C GLY A 241 13.36 -12.32 9.18
N LYS A 242 14.41 -12.33 10.03
CA LYS A 242 14.42 -13.12 11.26
C LYS A 242 13.88 -12.41 12.49
N ASP A 243 14.09 -11.12 12.57
CA ASP A 243 13.75 -10.28 13.73
C ASP A 243 13.57 -8.81 13.34
N GLY A 244 13.25 -7.96 14.29
CA GLY A 244 12.99 -6.54 14.08
C GLY A 244 14.20 -5.71 13.60
N SER A 245 15.41 -6.27 13.62
CA SER A 245 16.61 -5.59 13.12
C SER A 245 16.93 -5.93 11.65
N THR A 246 16.17 -6.83 11.03
CA THR A 246 16.41 -7.26 9.65
C THR A 246 15.71 -6.30 8.69
N THR A 247 16.47 -5.51 7.95
CA THR A 247 15.99 -4.63 6.87
C THR A 247 16.32 -5.21 5.50
N ASN A 248 15.71 -4.69 4.44
CA ASN A 248 15.97 -5.07 3.05
C ASN A 248 15.79 -3.86 2.12
N ALA A 249 16.09 -4.04 0.84
CA ALA A 249 15.98 -2.97 -0.16
C ALA A 249 14.54 -2.44 -0.32
N ASP A 250 13.53 -3.34 -0.26
CA ASP A 250 12.13 -2.95 -0.44
C ASP A 250 11.64 -2.09 0.72
N LYS A 251 11.98 -2.47 1.96
CA LYS A 251 11.65 -1.67 3.15
C LYS A 251 12.28 -0.30 3.09
N LYS A 252 13.54 -0.21 2.60
CA LYS A 252 14.25 1.05 2.40
C LYS A 252 13.54 1.91 1.35
N ALA A 253 13.25 1.35 0.18
CA ALA A 253 12.59 2.06 -0.91
C ALA A 253 11.21 2.58 -0.50
N VAL A 254 10.42 1.76 0.20
CA VAL A 254 9.11 2.16 0.73
C VAL A 254 9.25 3.25 1.79
N ALA A 255 10.21 3.14 2.71
CA ALA A 255 10.46 4.15 3.73
C ALA A 255 10.79 5.51 3.11
N GLU A 256 11.65 5.53 2.10
CA GLU A 256 12.06 6.73 1.37
C GLU A 256 10.89 7.33 0.58
N ALA A 257 10.19 6.54 -0.23
CA ALA A 257 9.07 6.99 -1.05
C ALA A 257 7.91 7.54 -0.21
N LEU A 258 7.50 6.81 0.82
CA LEU A 258 6.41 7.21 1.71
C LEU A 258 6.76 8.49 2.46
N THR A 259 8.00 8.59 2.99
CA THR A 259 8.44 9.77 3.73
C THR A 259 8.52 11.00 2.82
N ALA A 260 9.06 10.86 1.62
CA ALA A 260 9.13 11.95 0.65
C ALA A 260 7.73 12.47 0.28
N GLU A 261 6.79 11.57 0.02
CA GLU A 261 5.40 11.95 -0.30
C GLU A 261 4.71 12.62 0.89
N ALA A 262 4.88 12.09 2.11
CA ALA A 262 4.28 12.67 3.32
C ALA A 262 4.82 14.08 3.62
N VAL A 263 6.12 14.28 3.48
CA VAL A 263 6.80 15.57 3.66
C VAL A 263 6.30 16.61 2.65
N LYS A 264 6.25 16.23 1.37
CA LYS A 264 5.72 17.05 0.28
C LYS A 264 4.26 17.44 0.50
N ALA A 265 3.42 16.47 0.86
CA ALA A 265 1.99 16.69 1.12
C ALA A 265 1.75 17.57 2.36
N ALA A 266 2.67 17.58 3.33
CA ALA A 266 2.65 18.47 4.49
C ALA A 266 3.18 19.89 4.17
N GLY A 267 3.70 20.13 2.96
CA GLY A 267 4.19 21.42 2.50
C GLY A 267 5.62 21.75 2.95
N TYR A 268 6.42 20.77 3.33
CA TYR A 268 7.84 20.93 3.66
C TYR A 268 8.72 20.57 2.46
N GLU A 269 9.88 21.22 2.38
CA GLU A 269 10.89 20.93 1.36
C GLU A 269 11.73 19.69 1.72
N SER A 270 11.88 19.40 3.02
CA SER A 270 12.62 18.26 3.53
C SER A 270 12.09 17.77 4.87
N LEU A 271 12.42 16.52 5.23
CA LEU A 271 12.11 15.96 6.53
C LEU A 271 12.82 16.72 7.67
N GLU A 272 14.02 17.26 7.41
CA GLU A 272 14.76 18.11 8.35
C GLU A 272 14.05 19.43 8.62
N ASP A 273 13.44 20.04 7.59
CA ASP A 273 12.69 21.29 7.77
C ASP A 273 11.41 21.06 8.56
N ALA A 274 10.73 19.92 8.35
CA ALA A 274 9.62 19.51 9.18
C ALA A 274 10.05 19.30 10.66
N ALA A 275 11.20 18.65 10.89
CA ALA A 275 11.75 18.50 12.25
C ALA A 275 12.10 19.83 12.92
N LYS A 276 12.66 20.78 12.19
CA LYS A 276 12.92 22.16 12.69
C LYS A 276 11.61 22.88 13.07
N ASP A 277 10.52 22.59 12.38
CA ASP A 277 9.18 23.11 12.68
C ASP A 277 8.42 22.23 13.70
N SER A 278 9.16 21.40 14.44
CA SER A 278 8.65 20.49 15.49
C SER A 278 7.56 19.52 14.99
N THR A 279 7.63 19.08 13.74
CA THR A 279 6.65 18.17 13.11
C THR A 279 7.19 16.75 13.07
N ALA A 280 6.41 15.81 13.59
CA ALA A 280 6.61 14.37 13.46
C ALA A 280 5.61 13.77 12.46
N PHE A 281 6.03 12.72 11.78
CA PHE A 281 5.18 11.91 10.91
C PHE A 281 4.92 10.56 11.57
N VAL A 282 3.70 10.08 11.49
CA VAL A 282 3.31 8.75 11.96
C VAL A 282 2.73 7.99 10.79
N PHE A 283 3.35 6.88 10.46
CA PHE A 283 2.87 5.97 9.44
C PHE A 283 2.13 4.81 10.10
N MET A 284 0.82 4.75 9.90
CA MET A 284 -0.09 3.82 10.56
C MET A 284 -0.41 2.63 9.66
N GLY A 285 0.13 1.44 10.00
CA GLY A 285 -0.27 0.17 9.42
C GLY A 285 -1.50 -0.43 10.10
N HIS A 286 -1.99 -1.56 9.58
CA HIS A 286 -3.11 -2.28 10.21
C HIS A 286 -2.69 -2.94 11.52
N GLY A 287 -1.56 -3.62 11.52
CA GLY A 287 -1.18 -4.55 12.57
C GLY A 287 -1.67 -5.97 12.26
N THR A 288 -1.08 -6.96 12.88
CA THR A 288 -1.48 -8.36 12.71
C THR A 288 -1.01 -9.22 13.87
N SER A 289 -1.71 -10.30 14.16
CA SER A 289 -1.25 -11.35 15.08
C SER A 289 -0.40 -12.43 14.39
N HIS A 290 -0.25 -12.36 13.06
CA HIS A 290 0.64 -13.23 12.31
C HIS A 290 2.10 -12.98 12.66
N ALA A 291 3.00 -13.97 12.43
CA ALA A 291 4.44 -13.83 12.69
C ALA A 291 5.08 -12.65 11.92
N ALA A 292 4.50 -12.29 10.77
CA ALA A 292 4.92 -11.13 9.98
C ALA A 292 4.72 -9.78 10.66
N ALA A 293 4.07 -9.69 11.83
CA ALA A 293 3.95 -8.46 12.62
C ALA A 293 5.29 -7.77 12.89
N VAL A 294 6.38 -8.55 12.95
CA VAL A 294 7.75 -8.04 13.09
C VAL A 294 8.15 -7.05 11.99
N THR A 295 7.50 -7.10 10.82
CA THR A 295 7.75 -6.18 9.71
C THR A 295 7.50 -4.71 10.09
N TYR A 296 6.56 -4.42 10.99
CA TYR A 296 6.34 -3.06 11.49
C TYR A 296 7.51 -2.57 12.35
N THR A 297 8.10 -3.45 13.18
CA THR A 297 9.34 -3.14 13.91
C THR A 297 10.50 -2.93 12.94
N GLN A 298 10.61 -3.75 11.89
CA GLN A 298 11.62 -3.61 10.84
C GLN A 298 11.49 -2.28 10.09
N MET A 299 10.27 -1.83 9.80
CA MET A 299 10.04 -0.51 9.19
C MET A 299 10.49 0.63 10.13
N GLN A 300 10.25 0.54 11.44
CA GLN A 300 10.78 1.51 12.39
C GLN A 300 12.32 1.50 12.41
N THR A 301 12.94 0.31 12.41
CA THR A 301 14.40 0.16 12.31
C THR A 301 14.94 0.79 11.02
N GLN A 302 14.23 0.57 9.90
CA GLN A 302 14.61 1.17 8.62
C GLN A 302 14.54 2.70 8.65
N MET A 303 13.53 3.30 9.31
CA MET A 303 13.47 4.76 9.49
C MET A 303 14.66 5.27 10.33
N GLU A 304 15.07 4.52 11.35
CA GLU A 304 16.21 4.85 12.20
C GLU A 304 17.54 4.75 11.43
N GLU A 305 17.71 3.73 10.59
CA GLU A 305 18.90 3.57 9.71
C GLU A 305 19.01 4.70 8.69
N LEU A 306 17.89 5.21 8.19
CA LEU A 306 17.83 6.38 7.31
C LEU A 306 17.99 7.73 8.07
N ALA A 307 18.19 7.68 9.38
CA ALA A 307 18.25 8.86 10.25
C ALA A 307 16.95 9.72 10.21
N TYR A 308 15.81 9.13 9.98
CA TYR A 308 14.50 9.78 9.95
C TYR A 308 13.92 9.91 11.38
N GLY A 309 14.61 10.71 12.22
CA GLY A 309 14.36 10.80 13.65
C GLY A 309 13.00 11.37 14.06
N ASN A 310 12.24 11.95 13.13
CA ASN A 310 10.87 12.44 13.34
C ASN A 310 9.81 11.61 12.63
N VAL A 311 10.13 10.35 12.29
CA VAL A 311 9.18 9.38 11.69
C VAL A 311 8.95 8.22 12.64
N TYR A 312 7.70 7.84 12.84
CA TYR A 312 7.26 6.80 13.77
C TYR A 312 6.32 5.84 13.07
N ILE A 313 6.49 4.56 13.37
CA ILE A 313 5.57 3.51 12.88
C ILE A 313 4.56 3.19 13.99
N GLY A 314 3.28 3.11 13.59
CA GLY A 314 2.18 2.70 14.43
C GLY A 314 1.29 1.69 13.72
N THR A 315 0.35 1.06 14.46
CA THR A 315 -0.63 0.13 13.89
C THR A 315 -1.98 0.26 14.59
N VAL A 316 -3.08 0.11 13.83
CA VAL A 316 -4.45 0.11 14.36
C VAL A 316 -4.63 -0.92 15.47
N GLU A 317 -4.16 -2.14 15.24
CA GLU A 317 -4.26 -3.26 16.17
C GLU A 317 -3.32 -3.15 17.39
N GLY A 318 -2.38 -2.20 17.40
CA GLY A 318 -1.34 -2.11 18.44
C GLY A 318 -0.47 -3.38 18.51
N LYS A 319 -0.18 -3.96 17.37
CA LYS A 319 0.65 -5.17 17.25
C LYS A 319 1.71 -4.98 16.16
N PRO A 320 2.99 -5.03 16.54
CA PRO A 320 3.54 -5.28 17.91
C PRO A 320 3.20 -4.14 18.91
N ALA A 321 3.35 -4.39 20.20
CA ALA A 321 2.86 -3.49 21.27
C ALA A 321 3.46 -2.08 21.25
N GLU A 322 4.70 -1.94 20.76
CA GLU A 322 5.38 -0.64 20.61
C GLU A 322 4.76 0.24 19.52
N THR A 323 3.90 -0.33 18.66
CA THR A 323 3.18 0.37 17.59
C THR A 323 1.77 0.81 18.00
N ALA A 324 1.35 0.52 19.24
CA ALA A 324 0.06 0.98 19.76
C ALA A 324 0.01 2.51 19.84
N CYS A 325 -1.18 3.08 19.64
CA CYS A 325 -1.40 4.53 19.60
C CYS A 325 -0.79 5.26 20.79
N GLU A 326 -1.05 4.78 22.00
CA GLU A 326 -0.53 5.39 23.23
C GLU A 326 1.01 5.32 23.31
N ALA A 327 1.59 4.22 22.88
CA ALA A 327 3.06 4.06 22.85
C ALA A 327 3.70 5.04 21.85
N VAL A 328 3.09 5.25 20.70
CA VAL A 328 3.55 6.20 19.68
C VAL A 328 3.40 7.64 20.21
N ILE A 329 2.28 7.99 20.82
CA ILE A 329 2.07 9.31 21.45
C ILE A 329 3.18 9.62 22.47
N GLU A 330 3.49 8.69 23.37
CA GLU A 330 4.53 8.92 24.38
C GLU A 330 5.92 9.07 23.76
N ARG A 331 6.28 8.27 22.77
CA ARG A 331 7.58 8.41 22.05
C ARG A 331 7.74 9.78 21.40
N ILE A 332 6.70 10.28 20.72
CA ILE A 332 6.74 11.58 20.04
C ILE A 332 6.83 12.72 21.05
N LYS A 333 6.09 12.60 22.15
CA LYS A 333 6.09 13.56 23.26
C LYS A 333 7.46 13.63 23.96
N GLU A 334 8.09 12.47 24.23
CA GLU A 334 9.45 12.39 24.79
C GLU A 334 10.49 13.00 23.87
N ALA A 335 10.30 12.85 22.54
CA ALA A 335 11.17 13.47 21.53
C ALA A 335 10.96 14.98 21.37
N GLY A 336 9.86 15.54 21.95
CA GLY A 336 9.61 16.98 22.02
C GLY A 336 8.95 17.59 20.79
N TYR A 337 8.38 16.78 19.88
CA TYR A 337 7.61 17.28 18.74
C TYR A 337 6.24 17.80 19.19
N GLN A 338 5.76 18.85 18.52
CA GLN A 338 4.52 19.55 18.86
C GLN A 338 3.44 19.43 17.79
N LYS A 339 3.81 19.05 16.56
CA LYS A 339 2.92 18.86 15.44
C LYS A 339 3.02 17.43 14.94
N VAL A 340 1.89 16.85 14.55
CA VAL A 340 1.85 15.46 14.07
C VAL A 340 1.08 15.38 12.75
N VAL A 341 1.65 14.64 11.82
CA VAL A 341 1.02 14.24 10.57
C VAL A 341 0.80 12.74 10.60
N LEU A 342 -0.45 12.30 10.54
CA LEU A 342 -0.84 10.90 10.45
C LEU A 342 -1.02 10.53 8.97
N ARG A 343 -0.47 9.40 8.53
CA ARG A 343 -0.65 8.88 7.17
C ARG A 343 -0.67 7.35 7.20
N PRO A 344 -1.44 6.67 6.31
CA PRO A 344 -1.43 5.21 6.27
C PRO A 344 -0.08 4.63 5.81
N LEU A 345 0.37 3.56 6.47
CA LEU A 345 1.32 2.56 5.98
C LEU A 345 0.50 1.36 5.52
N MET A 346 -0.39 1.60 4.57
CA MET A 346 -1.29 0.63 3.96
C MET A 346 -1.31 0.86 2.47
N VAL A 347 -1.40 -0.21 1.69
CA VAL A 347 -1.40 -0.09 0.23
C VAL A 347 -2.61 0.71 -0.25
N VAL A 348 -3.73 0.56 0.43
CA VAL A 348 -5.00 1.25 0.11
C VAL A 348 -5.46 2.08 1.30
N ALA A 349 -5.87 3.32 1.04
CA ALA A 349 -6.49 4.19 2.04
C ALA A 349 -8.01 3.93 2.12
N GLY A 350 -8.39 2.79 2.69
CA GLY A 350 -9.77 2.37 2.90
C GLY A 350 -10.35 2.81 4.26
N ASP A 351 -11.17 1.95 4.85
CA ASP A 351 -11.89 2.18 6.10
C ASP A 351 -10.97 2.59 7.26
N HIS A 352 -9.88 1.83 7.49
CA HIS A 352 -8.92 2.14 8.55
C HIS A 352 -8.27 3.52 8.43
N ALA A 353 -8.01 4.00 7.21
CA ALA A 353 -7.44 5.33 7.02
C ALA A 353 -8.47 6.44 7.27
N ASN A 354 -9.73 6.20 6.89
CA ASN A 354 -10.80 7.19 7.00
C ASN A 354 -11.40 7.22 8.41
N ASN A 355 -11.58 6.07 9.05
CA ASN A 355 -12.27 5.94 10.33
C ASN A 355 -11.28 5.76 11.49
N ASP A 356 -10.47 4.69 11.53
CA ASP A 356 -9.57 4.44 12.67
C ASP A 356 -8.43 5.46 12.77
N MET A 357 -7.94 5.99 11.64
CA MET A 357 -6.91 7.01 11.67
C MET A 357 -7.49 8.42 11.78
N ALA A 358 -8.37 8.80 10.83
CA ALA A 358 -8.79 10.19 10.62
C ALA A 358 -10.22 10.49 11.09
N GLY A 359 -10.97 9.51 11.55
CA GLY A 359 -12.35 9.65 12.04
C GLY A 359 -12.49 10.58 13.22
N ASP A 360 -13.75 10.92 13.55
CA ASP A 360 -14.09 11.78 14.68
C ASP A 360 -14.47 10.99 15.95
N ASP A 361 -14.53 9.66 15.87
CA ASP A 361 -14.80 8.79 17.03
C ASP A 361 -13.70 8.90 18.08
N GLU A 362 -14.03 8.68 19.34
CA GLU A 362 -13.10 8.87 20.47
C GLU A 362 -11.88 7.93 20.40
N ASP A 363 -12.01 6.77 19.76
CA ASP A 363 -10.99 5.75 19.58
C ASP A 363 -10.19 5.91 18.29
N SER A 364 -10.53 6.87 17.40
CA SER A 364 -9.68 7.19 16.27
C SER A 364 -8.30 7.73 16.70
N TRP A 365 -7.27 7.45 15.93
CA TRP A 365 -5.92 7.96 16.22
C TRP A 365 -5.89 9.48 16.33
N LYS A 366 -6.53 10.18 15.38
CA LYS A 366 -6.65 11.65 15.43
C LYS A 366 -7.24 12.12 16.76
N SER A 367 -8.34 11.53 17.21
CA SER A 367 -9.01 11.90 18.45
C SER A 367 -8.17 11.59 19.68
N GLN A 368 -7.49 10.44 19.72
CA GLN A 368 -6.58 10.07 20.83
C GLN A 368 -5.38 11.01 20.90
N PHE A 369 -4.75 11.35 19.74
CA PHE A 369 -3.65 12.33 19.69
C PHE A 369 -4.11 13.70 20.20
N LEU A 370 -5.27 14.19 19.77
CA LEU A 370 -5.84 15.45 20.28
C LEU A 370 -6.19 15.38 21.77
N ALA A 371 -6.77 14.27 22.24
CA ALA A 371 -7.13 14.07 23.64
C ALA A 371 -5.91 14.02 24.57
N SER A 372 -4.75 13.61 24.09
CA SER A 372 -3.48 13.61 24.83
C SER A 372 -3.04 15.00 25.26
N ARG A 373 -3.47 16.04 24.55
CA ARG A 373 -3.08 17.46 24.75
C ARG A 373 -1.56 17.68 24.70
N ALA A 374 -0.84 16.77 24.06
CA ALA A 374 0.61 16.86 23.91
C ALA A 374 1.01 17.63 22.65
N PHE A 375 0.10 17.79 21.69
CA PHE A 375 0.38 18.34 20.37
C PHE A 375 -0.49 19.58 20.08
N ASP A 376 0.11 20.56 19.43
CA ASP A 376 -0.57 21.79 19.02
C ASP A 376 -1.46 21.55 17.79
N THR A 377 -1.01 20.67 16.90
CA THR A 377 -1.74 20.30 15.68
C THR A 377 -1.60 18.80 15.38
N VAL A 378 -2.70 18.19 14.95
CA VAL A 378 -2.76 16.83 14.40
C VAL A 378 -3.47 16.91 13.06
N THR A 379 -2.79 16.51 12.00
CA THR A 379 -3.34 16.49 10.64
C THR A 379 -3.30 15.08 10.07
N CYS A 380 -4.25 14.75 9.19
CA CYS A 380 -4.31 13.45 8.54
C CYS A 380 -4.14 13.62 7.03
N GLN A 381 -3.33 12.76 6.43
CA GLN A 381 -3.18 12.62 4.99
C GLN A 381 -3.80 11.28 4.59
N ILE A 382 -4.92 11.31 3.88
CA ILE A 382 -5.61 10.10 3.44
C ILE A 382 -5.14 9.77 2.03
N GLY A 383 -4.22 8.81 1.91
CA GLY A 383 -3.69 8.34 0.64
C GLY A 383 -2.90 7.05 0.86
N GLY A 384 -3.23 6.03 0.08
CA GLY A 384 -2.57 4.73 0.15
C GLY A 384 -1.17 4.75 -0.47
N LEU A 385 -0.40 3.71 -0.17
CA LEU A 385 0.93 3.51 -0.77
C LEU A 385 0.83 3.26 -2.27
N GLY A 386 -0.23 2.55 -2.71
CA GLY A 386 -0.43 2.19 -4.11
C GLY A 386 -0.65 3.37 -5.06
N GLY A 387 -0.99 4.56 -4.55
CA GLY A 387 -1.08 5.79 -5.32
C GLY A 387 0.25 6.57 -5.42
N ILE A 388 1.36 6.02 -4.93
CA ILE A 388 2.69 6.63 -4.98
C ILE A 388 3.48 5.99 -6.14
N PRO A 389 3.86 6.74 -7.21
CA PRO A 389 4.52 6.15 -8.38
C PRO A 389 5.80 5.36 -8.08
N ALA A 390 6.59 5.78 -7.09
CA ALA A 390 7.77 5.04 -6.67
C ALA A 390 7.41 3.67 -6.02
N ILE A 391 6.27 3.57 -5.37
CA ILE A 391 5.75 2.30 -4.82
C ILE A 391 5.20 1.41 -5.93
N GLU A 392 4.47 1.99 -6.90
CA GLU A 392 3.99 1.24 -8.08
C GLU A 392 5.16 0.58 -8.82
N GLN A 393 6.30 1.29 -8.91
CA GLN A 393 7.51 0.78 -9.54
C GLN A 393 8.09 -0.44 -8.81
N ILE A 394 8.01 -0.51 -7.48
CA ILE A 394 8.47 -1.68 -6.70
C ILE A 394 7.67 -2.93 -7.12
N TYR A 395 6.35 -2.83 -7.28
CA TYR A 395 5.54 -3.94 -7.78
C TYR A 395 5.91 -4.35 -9.21
N VAL A 396 6.25 -3.40 -10.08
CA VAL A 396 6.76 -3.69 -11.43
C VAL A 396 8.07 -4.49 -11.34
N GLU A 397 8.96 -4.14 -10.44
CA GLU A 397 10.24 -4.83 -10.23
C GLU A 397 10.05 -6.23 -9.64
N HIS A 398 9.16 -6.39 -8.65
CA HIS A 398 8.81 -7.71 -8.12
C HIS A 398 8.19 -8.62 -9.18
N THR A 399 7.31 -8.07 -10.03
CA THR A 399 6.78 -8.80 -11.18
C THR A 399 7.88 -9.16 -12.17
N ALA A 400 8.84 -8.25 -12.45
CA ALA A 400 9.97 -8.51 -13.34
C ALA A 400 10.83 -9.68 -12.87
N ALA A 401 10.99 -9.85 -11.57
CA ALA A 401 11.78 -10.94 -11.00
C ALA A 401 11.24 -12.34 -11.34
N VAL A 402 9.93 -12.47 -11.62
CA VAL A 402 9.28 -13.76 -11.91
C VAL A 402 8.91 -13.96 -13.38
N ILE A 403 8.70 -12.88 -14.17
CA ILE A 403 8.37 -13.00 -15.61
C ILE A 403 9.45 -12.51 -16.57
N GLY A 404 10.59 -12.04 -16.05
CA GLY A 404 11.65 -11.40 -16.82
C GLY A 404 11.40 -9.91 -17.07
N ALA A 405 12.39 -9.24 -17.63
CA ALA A 405 12.31 -7.81 -17.89
C ALA A 405 11.08 -7.43 -18.73
N PRO A 406 10.42 -6.29 -18.47
CA PRO A 406 9.29 -5.81 -19.25
C PRO A 406 9.60 -5.76 -20.75
N THR A 407 8.68 -6.24 -21.59
CA THR A 407 8.81 -6.24 -23.06
C THR A 407 8.28 -4.96 -23.70
N GLY A 408 7.67 -4.10 -22.91
CA GLY A 408 7.16 -2.79 -23.35
C GLY A 408 8.28 -1.81 -23.63
N THR A 409 8.08 -0.97 -24.63
CA THR A 409 8.92 0.19 -24.87
C THR A 409 9.05 0.94 -23.56
N THR A 410 10.27 1.23 -23.14
CA THR A 410 10.55 2.16 -22.06
C THR A 410 9.72 3.44 -22.27
N THR A 411 8.51 3.46 -21.74
CA THR A 411 7.90 4.70 -21.41
C THR A 411 8.68 5.10 -20.17
N SER A 412 9.72 5.88 -20.39
CA SER A 412 10.30 6.67 -19.34
C SER A 412 9.10 7.38 -18.69
N TYR A 413 8.62 6.85 -17.56
CA TYR A 413 7.84 7.68 -16.67
C TYR A 413 8.81 8.77 -16.26
N SER A 414 8.72 9.86 -17.01
CA SER A 414 9.22 11.13 -16.61
C SER A 414 8.58 11.36 -15.24
N THR A 415 9.35 11.16 -14.19
CA THR A 415 9.08 11.80 -12.92
C THR A 415 8.94 13.26 -13.28
N SER A 416 7.68 13.72 -13.26
CA SER A 416 7.38 15.12 -13.47
C SER A 416 8.16 15.91 -12.42
N GLU A 417 9.17 16.61 -12.93
CA GLU A 417 9.72 17.82 -12.39
C GLU A 417 10.33 17.79 -10.97
N ALA A 418 11.47 17.11 -10.84
CA ALA A 418 12.61 17.75 -10.19
C ALA A 418 13.69 17.91 -11.27
N ASN A 419 13.91 19.12 -11.74
CA ASN A 419 14.88 19.54 -12.72
C ASN A 419 16.16 18.69 -12.73
N ALA A 420 16.23 17.73 -13.66
CA ALA A 420 17.49 17.38 -14.26
C ALA A 420 17.31 17.74 -15.74
N ASP A 421 17.96 18.79 -16.18
CA ASP A 421 18.19 19.04 -17.61
C ASP A 421 18.71 17.73 -18.19
N ALA A 422 17.96 17.12 -19.10
CA ALA A 422 18.45 15.95 -19.83
C ALA A 422 19.82 16.36 -20.41
N LEU A 423 20.88 15.63 -20.00
CA LEU A 423 22.22 15.96 -20.47
C LEU A 423 22.23 15.91 -21.99
N GLU A 424 22.75 16.98 -22.60
CA GLU A 424 22.97 16.98 -24.04
C GLU A 424 23.99 15.89 -24.43
N ASP A 425 23.90 15.39 -25.65
CA ASP A 425 24.92 14.51 -26.19
C ASP A 425 26.32 15.09 -25.99
N GLY A 426 27.23 14.29 -25.44
CA GLY A 426 28.57 14.74 -25.11
C GLY A 426 29.27 13.85 -24.10
N THR A 427 30.43 14.32 -23.65
CA THR A 427 31.23 13.66 -22.61
C THR A 427 31.31 14.54 -21.37
N TYR A 428 31.24 13.89 -20.22
CA TYR A 428 31.18 14.51 -18.90
C TYR A 428 32.15 13.80 -17.96
N ALA A 429 32.77 14.54 -17.05
CA ALA A 429 33.38 13.93 -15.88
C ALA A 429 32.28 13.74 -14.82
N ALA A 430 32.08 12.52 -14.35
CA ALA A 430 31.05 12.20 -13.35
C ALA A 430 31.62 11.36 -12.20
N ASP A 431 31.09 11.57 -11.01
CA ASP A 431 31.47 10.80 -9.84
C ASP A 431 30.91 9.37 -9.98
N PHE A 432 31.73 8.34 -9.70
CA PHE A 432 31.30 6.95 -9.65
C PHE A 432 31.55 6.42 -8.24
N THR A 433 30.50 6.11 -7.51
CA THR A 433 30.57 5.60 -6.14
C THR A 433 30.08 4.16 -6.06
N THR A 434 30.62 3.39 -5.11
CA THR A 434 30.24 1.99 -4.87
C THR A 434 29.96 1.77 -3.39
N ASP A 435 29.19 0.76 -3.07
CA ASP A 435 28.89 0.30 -1.71
C ASP A 435 30.06 -0.45 -1.04
N SER A 436 31.15 -0.64 -1.75
CA SER A 436 32.29 -1.48 -1.32
C SER A 436 33.58 -0.70 -1.17
N SER A 437 34.20 -0.80 -0.01
CA SER A 437 35.56 -0.31 0.22
C SER A 437 36.66 -1.13 -0.49
N MET A 438 36.28 -2.23 -1.16
CA MET A 438 37.23 -3.09 -1.91
C MET A 438 37.03 -2.99 -3.43
N PHE A 439 36.01 -2.30 -3.87
CA PHE A 439 35.75 -2.03 -5.29
C PHE A 439 36.14 -0.58 -5.61
N HIS A 440 37.42 -0.34 -5.74
CA HIS A 440 37.97 0.98 -6.03
C HIS A 440 38.02 1.24 -7.51
N VAL A 441 37.57 2.43 -7.93
CA VAL A 441 37.58 2.89 -9.31
C VAL A 441 38.17 4.28 -9.39
N ASN A 442 38.87 4.57 -10.50
CA ASN A 442 39.37 5.90 -10.85
C ASN A 442 40.14 6.61 -9.73
N GLU A 443 40.94 5.87 -8.95
CA GLU A 443 41.70 6.42 -7.82
C GLU A 443 42.62 7.59 -8.22
N ALA A 444 43.15 7.58 -9.46
CA ALA A 444 43.98 8.65 -9.97
C ALA A 444 43.21 9.88 -10.43
N GLU A 445 41.89 9.78 -10.53
CA GLU A 445 40.97 10.82 -11.00
C GLU A 445 39.90 11.15 -9.93
N ASP A 446 40.28 11.01 -8.66
CA ASP A 446 39.41 11.32 -7.49
C ASP A 446 38.01 10.63 -7.56
N GLY A 447 37.94 9.39 -8.09
CA GLY A 447 36.70 8.61 -8.21
C GLY A 447 35.82 9.02 -9.40
N LYS A 448 36.31 9.87 -10.33
CA LYS A 448 35.53 10.32 -11.50
C LYS A 448 35.75 9.45 -12.73
N GLY A 449 34.67 9.06 -13.36
CA GLY A 449 34.67 8.38 -14.65
C GLY A 449 34.31 9.32 -15.80
N VAL A 450 34.49 8.84 -17.02
CA VAL A 450 34.09 9.54 -18.24
C VAL A 450 32.70 9.06 -18.64
N LEU A 451 31.67 9.85 -18.35
CA LEU A 451 30.30 9.61 -18.76
C LEU A 451 30.08 10.11 -20.20
N THR A 452 29.68 9.23 -21.08
CA THR A 452 29.29 9.55 -22.45
C THR A 452 27.78 9.50 -22.58
N VAL A 453 27.18 10.59 -23.04
CA VAL A 453 25.76 10.67 -23.38
C VAL A 453 25.64 10.71 -24.90
N LYS A 454 24.87 9.79 -25.45
CA LYS A 454 24.62 9.71 -26.89
C LYS A 454 23.20 9.20 -27.15
N ASP A 455 22.41 9.98 -27.91
CA ASP A 455 21.03 9.65 -28.25
C ASP A 455 20.16 9.33 -26.99
N GLY A 456 20.44 10.04 -25.87
CA GLY A 456 19.77 9.84 -24.59
C GLY A 456 20.24 8.61 -23.80
N GLN A 457 21.17 7.82 -24.31
CA GLN A 457 21.81 6.70 -23.59
C GLN A 457 23.08 7.15 -22.89
N MET A 458 23.27 6.70 -21.67
CA MET A 458 24.43 7.02 -20.85
C MET A 458 25.32 5.79 -20.65
N THR A 459 26.63 5.98 -20.80
CA THR A 459 27.65 4.97 -20.51
C THR A 459 28.81 5.63 -19.79
N ILE A 460 29.19 5.11 -18.64
CA ILE A 460 30.37 5.61 -17.91
C ILE A 460 31.55 4.67 -18.10
N HIS A 461 32.69 5.23 -18.48
CA HIS A 461 33.96 4.52 -18.49
C HIS A 461 34.68 4.72 -17.16
N VAL A 462 35.06 3.61 -16.51
CA VAL A 462 35.79 3.61 -15.24
C VAL A 462 37.03 2.72 -15.35
N SER A 463 38.14 3.19 -14.78
CA SER A 463 39.36 2.41 -14.64
C SER A 463 39.48 1.84 -13.23
N LEU A 464 39.81 0.55 -13.10
CA LEU A 464 39.96 -0.10 -11.82
C LEU A 464 41.35 0.14 -11.22
N ALA A 465 41.54 -0.21 -9.93
CA ALA A 465 42.82 -0.16 -9.29
C ALA A 465 43.76 -1.34 -9.67
N SER A 466 43.27 -2.32 -10.43
CA SER A 466 44.08 -3.49 -10.82
C SER A 466 43.42 -4.32 -11.95
N GLU A 467 44.15 -5.35 -12.40
CA GLU A 467 43.60 -6.37 -13.32
C GLU A 467 42.88 -7.55 -12.62
N ASN A 468 42.48 -7.39 -11.35
CA ASN A 468 41.95 -8.52 -10.60
C ASN A 468 40.46 -8.82 -10.88
N ILE A 469 39.69 -7.84 -11.29
CA ILE A 469 38.30 -7.99 -11.73
C ILE A 469 38.31 -8.30 -13.23
N LEU A 470 37.71 -9.43 -13.61
CA LEU A 470 37.78 -9.95 -14.98
C LEU A 470 36.56 -9.55 -15.82
N ASN A 471 35.39 -9.52 -15.20
CA ASN A 471 34.15 -9.10 -15.87
C ASN A 471 33.24 -8.38 -14.88
N LEU A 472 32.43 -7.49 -15.40
CA LEU A 472 31.28 -6.89 -14.73
C LEU A 472 29.99 -7.34 -15.41
N PHE A 473 28.89 -7.23 -14.69
CA PHE A 473 27.55 -7.50 -15.22
C PHE A 473 26.56 -6.47 -14.65
N PRO A 474 25.85 -5.70 -15.49
CA PRO A 474 24.80 -4.80 -15.04
C PRO A 474 23.59 -5.62 -14.54
N GLY A 475 23.53 -5.87 -13.24
CA GLY A 475 22.57 -6.75 -12.61
C GLY A 475 23.19 -7.56 -11.47
N SER A 476 22.46 -8.61 -11.03
CA SER A 476 22.89 -9.46 -9.91
C SER A 476 24.00 -10.46 -10.27
N ALA A 477 24.77 -10.87 -9.27
CA ALA A 477 25.75 -11.95 -9.37
C ALA A 477 25.14 -13.29 -9.77
N GLU A 478 23.86 -13.50 -9.50
CA GLU A 478 23.12 -14.69 -9.89
C GLU A 478 22.79 -14.66 -11.38
N ASP A 479 22.33 -13.53 -11.89
CA ASP A 479 22.04 -13.35 -13.31
C ASP A 479 23.29 -13.43 -14.17
N ALA A 480 24.40 -12.93 -13.67
CA ALA A 480 25.70 -13.03 -14.33
C ALA A 480 26.17 -14.47 -14.58
N LYS A 481 25.66 -15.45 -13.82
CA LYS A 481 26.00 -16.89 -13.95
C LYS A 481 25.10 -17.63 -14.93
N LYS A 482 24.01 -17.03 -15.39
CA LYS A 482 23.08 -17.68 -16.34
C LYS A 482 23.73 -17.84 -17.71
N ASP A 483 23.39 -18.94 -18.39
CA ASP A 483 23.89 -19.16 -19.75
C ASP A 483 23.41 -18.05 -20.69
N GLY A 484 24.40 -17.39 -21.36
CA GLY A 484 24.11 -16.29 -22.27
C GLY A 484 24.10 -14.88 -21.64
N ALA A 485 24.43 -14.75 -20.35
CA ALA A 485 24.57 -13.45 -19.70
C ALA A 485 25.56 -12.53 -20.45
N ALA A 486 25.15 -11.30 -20.75
CA ALA A 486 25.96 -10.33 -21.49
C ALA A 486 27.00 -9.66 -20.56
N LEU A 487 28.09 -10.34 -20.31
CA LEU A 487 29.16 -9.83 -19.45
C LEU A 487 29.91 -8.68 -20.11
N LEU A 488 30.13 -7.59 -19.37
CA LEU A 488 31.00 -6.50 -19.78
C LEU A 488 32.45 -6.99 -19.79
N GLN A 489 33.12 -6.76 -20.92
CA GLN A 489 34.50 -7.18 -21.13
C GLN A 489 35.43 -6.03 -20.74
N PRO A 490 36.59 -6.33 -20.10
CA PRO A 490 37.51 -5.29 -19.68
C PRO A 490 38.22 -4.64 -20.87
N THR A 491 38.39 -3.34 -20.81
CA THR A 491 39.43 -2.61 -21.57
C THR A 491 40.76 -2.68 -20.86
N LYS A 492 41.82 -2.17 -21.48
CA LYS A 492 43.15 -2.00 -20.88
C LYS A 492 43.47 -0.52 -20.81
N ASP A 493 43.47 0.00 -19.63
CA ASP A 493 43.72 1.41 -19.35
C ASP A 493 45.09 1.61 -18.73
N THR A 494 45.77 2.67 -19.16
CA THR A 494 47.00 3.09 -18.49
C THR A 494 46.67 4.25 -17.55
N VAL A 495 46.72 3.97 -16.25
CA VAL A 495 46.44 4.96 -15.20
C VAL A 495 47.76 5.59 -14.75
N LYS A 496 47.77 6.91 -14.66
CA LYS A 496 48.93 7.67 -14.21
C LYS A 496 48.64 8.33 -12.86
N TYR A 497 49.35 7.90 -11.84
CA TYR A 497 49.20 8.43 -10.50
C TYR A 497 50.00 9.73 -10.27
N ALA A 498 49.62 10.49 -9.24
CA ALA A 498 50.21 11.78 -8.93
C ALA A 498 51.73 11.72 -8.59
N ASP A 499 52.21 10.55 -8.16
CA ASP A 499 53.63 10.31 -7.90
C ASP A 499 54.43 10.00 -9.17
N GLY A 500 53.81 9.95 -10.33
CA GLY A 500 54.38 9.67 -11.62
C GLY A 500 54.43 8.20 -12.00
N THR A 501 53.90 7.30 -11.17
CA THR A 501 53.77 5.87 -11.45
C THR A 501 52.70 5.66 -12.52
N GLU A 502 52.93 4.76 -13.47
CA GLU A 502 51.99 4.34 -14.49
C GLU A 502 51.71 2.85 -14.32
N GLU A 503 50.40 2.49 -14.25
CA GLU A 503 49.98 1.09 -14.16
C GLU A 503 48.98 0.76 -15.25
N VAL A 504 49.02 -0.48 -15.76
CA VAL A 504 48.00 -1.01 -16.69
C VAL A 504 46.98 -1.76 -15.86
N VAL A 505 45.74 -1.30 -15.95
CA VAL A 505 44.62 -1.82 -15.19
C VAL A 505 43.47 -2.26 -16.14
N ASN A 506 42.48 -2.96 -15.60
CA ASN A 506 41.23 -3.17 -16.33
C ASN A 506 40.31 -1.95 -16.21
N GLY A 507 39.74 -1.50 -17.32
CA GLY A 507 38.64 -0.54 -17.36
C GLY A 507 37.36 -1.18 -17.86
N PHE A 508 36.23 -0.51 -17.68
CA PHE A 508 34.94 -0.98 -18.15
C PHE A 508 34.05 0.16 -18.59
N ASP A 509 33.32 -0.09 -19.69
CA ASP A 509 32.21 0.75 -20.12
C ASP A 509 30.90 0.22 -19.51
N ILE A 510 30.34 0.95 -18.56
CA ILE A 510 29.18 0.54 -17.77
C ILE A 510 27.96 1.34 -18.21
N PRO A 511 26.88 0.70 -18.68
CA PRO A 511 25.60 1.39 -18.92
C PRO A 511 25.06 2.02 -17.64
N VAL A 512 24.63 3.30 -17.72
CA VAL A 512 24.09 4.06 -16.60
C VAL A 512 22.60 4.26 -16.85
N PRO A 513 21.73 3.63 -16.06
CA PRO A 513 20.28 3.74 -16.25
C PRO A 513 19.75 5.12 -15.86
N ALA A 514 20.26 5.70 -14.77
CA ALA A 514 19.90 7.02 -14.28
C ALA A 514 21.07 7.68 -13.56
N LEU A 515 21.06 9.02 -13.47
CA LEU A 515 22.01 9.77 -12.64
C LEU A 515 21.42 9.93 -11.23
N ASP A 516 22.35 10.00 -10.26
CA ASP A 516 22.02 10.16 -8.83
C ASP A 516 21.25 8.99 -8.21
N GLU A 517 21.03 7.91 -8.95
CA GLU A 517 20.38 6.69 -8.51
C GLU A 517 21.38 5.53 -8.39
N GLU A 518 21.19 4.66 -7.41
CA GLU A 518 21.97 3.44 -7.27
C GLU A 518 21.42 2.34 -8.19
N PHE A 519 22.33 1.61 -8.85
CA PHE A 519 21.96 0.47 -9.67
C PHE A 519 22.91 -0.72 -9.43
N PRO A 520 22.43 -1.97 -9.63
CA PRO A 520 23.20 -3.17 -9.35
C PRO A 520 24.29 -3.39 -10.39
N LEU A 521 25.47 -3.75 -9.93
CA LEU A 521 26.62 -4.11 -10.74
C LEU A 521 27.37 -5.27 -10.11
N ALA A 522 27.20 -6.47 -10.67
CA ALA A 522 27.94 -7.63 -10.20
C ALA A 522 29.34 -7.69 -10.81
N LEU A 523 30.30 -8.20 -10.04
CA LEU A 523 31.68 -8.37 -10.47
C LEU A 523 32.22 -9.79 -10.23
N VAL A 524 33.12 -10.25 -11.08
CA VAL A 524 33.89 -11.48 -10.90
C VAL A 524 35.37 -11.24 -11.00
N GLY A 525 36.10 -11.72 -10.01
CA GLY A 525 37.56 -11.67 -9.99
C GLY A 525 38.25 -12.97 -10.43
N LYS A 526 39.57 -12.99 -10.40
CA LYS A 526 40.44 -14.14 -10.76
C LYS A 526 40.11 -15.44 -10.01
N LYS A 527 39.42 -15.38 -8.87
CA LYS A 527 38.99 -16.56 -8.10
C LYS A 527 37.67 -17.16 -8.61
N GLY A 528 37.03 -16.57 -9.61
CA GLY A 528 35.80 -17.07 -10.23
C GLY A 528 34.54 -16.94 -9.34
N LYS A 529 34.62 -16.16 -8.24
CA LYS A 529 33.47 -15.90 -7.37
C LYS A 529 32.86 -14.56 -7.77
N TRP A 530 31.54 -14.56 -7.98
CA TRP A 530 30.75 -13.37 -8.23
C TRP A 530 30.36 -12.67 -6.92
N TYR A 531 30.29 -11.35 -6.94
CA TYR A 531 29.89 -10.48 -5.83
C TYR A 531 28.93 -9.44 -6.38
N ASP A 532 27.89 -9.13 -5.60
CA ASP A 532 26.95 -8.06 -5.88
C ASP A 532 27.43 -6.75 -5.27
N HIS A 533 27.23 -5.67 -5.99
CA HIS A 533 27.48 -4.32 -5.54
C HIS A 533 26.41 -3.37 -6.05
N MET A 534 26.15 -2.30 -5.28
CA MET A 534 25.37 -1.15 -5.72
C MET A 534 26.33 -0.02 -6.09
N VAL A 535 26.10 0.58 -7.25
CA VAL A 535 26.91 1.68 -7.74
C VAL A 535 26.04 2.86 -8.15
N LYS A 536 26.61 4.08 -8.09
CA LYS A 536 25.89 5.30 -8.45
C LYS A 536 26.79 6.22 -9.26
N VAL A 537 26.18 6.87 -10.27
CA VAL A 537 26.82 7.93 -11.07
C VAL A 537 26.14 9.25 -10.78
N SER A 538 26.94 10.26 -10.38
CA SER A 538 26.43 11.56 -9.94
C SER A 538 27.30 12.73 -10.39
N ASN A 539 26.80 13.96 -10.20
CA ASN A 539 27.53 15.20 -10.43
C ASN A 539 28.23 15.32 -11.80
N PRO A 540 27.53 15.09 -12.93
CA PRO A 540 28.15 15.19 -14.26
C PRO A 540 28.55 16.62 -14.59
N VAL A 541 29.81 16.82 -14.95
CA VAL A 541 30.37 18.10 -15.40
C VAL A 541 30.84 17.94 -16.84
N LYS A 542 30.32 18.75 -17.78
CA LYS A 542 30.67 18.66 -19.20
C LYS A 542 32.16 18.96 -19.41
N ASN A 543 32.86 18.07 -20.13
CA ASN A 543 34.27 18.20 -20.46
C ASN A 543 34.53 19.26 -21.54
#